data_9db9ca59f2d73835cc9a594bc8a6f0c3
#
_entry.id   9db9ca59f2d73835cc9a594bc8a6f0c3
#
_cell.length_a   1.000
_cell.length_b   1.000
_cell.length_c   1.000
_cell.angle_alpha   90.00
_cell.angle_beta   90.00
_cell.angle_gamma   90.00
#
_symmetry.space_group_name_H-M   'P 1'
#
loop_
_entity.id
_entity.type
_entity.pdbx_description
1 polymer ?
#
loop_
_entity_poly.entity_id
_entity_poly.type
_entity_poly.pdbx_seq_one_letter_code
_entity_poly.pdbx_strand_id
1 'polypeptide(L)'
;VIPQFMIQGGGFTTEFEKKPTNDMIPNEADNGLKNLPGTIAMARTSDPHSATAQFFINTANNRFLNHTRKSQRGWGYTVFGQVISGIDVVRKIEQVETGAGGIFAKDAPQQAVIIQSVKLISK
;
A
#
# COMPACT_ATOMS: atom_id res chain seq x y z
N VAL A 1 -3.61 0.00 -8.57
CA VAL A 1 -4.95 -0.45 -8.15
C VAL A 1 -5.22 -1.84 -8.70
N ILE A 2 -5.51 -2.77 -7.83
CA ILE A 2 -5.88 -4.15 -8.23
C ILE A 2 -7.16 -4.51 -7.48
N PRO A 3 -8.30 -4.65 -8.19
CA PRO A 3 -9.57 -4.99 -7.55
C PRO A 3 -9.49 -6.30 -6.75
N GLN A 4 -10.18 -6.36 -5.64
CA GLN A 4 -10.22 -7.51 -4.73
C GLN A 4 -8.83 -7.91 -4.20
N PHE A 5 -7.93 -6.94 -4.13
CA PHE A 5 -6.61 -7.09 -3.57
C PHE A 5 -6.23 -5.85 -2.76
N MET A 6 -5.84 -4.75 -3.42
CA MET A 6 -5.40 -3.54 -2.71
C MET A 6 -5.37 -2.31 -3.61
N ILE A 7 -5.29 -1.14 -2.98
CA ILE A 7 -4.93 0.11 -3.65
C ILE A 7 -3.62 0.62 -3.04
N GLN A 8 -2.71 1.10 -3.87
CA GLN A 8 -1.36 1.48 -3.45
C GLN A 8 -1.02 2.90 -3.89
N GLY A 9 -0.35 3.64 -3.04
CA GLY A 9 0.07 5.01 -3.32
C GLY A 9 1.29 5.41 -2.52
N GLY A 10 1.63 6.69 -2.60
CA GLY A 10 2.71 7.30 -1.82
C GLY A 10 4.08 7.32 -2.51
N GLY A 11 4.23 6.75 -3.70
CA GLY A 11 5.52 6.60 -4.36
C GLY A 11 5.78 7.51 -5.55
N PHE A 12 4.74 8.00 -6.22
CA PHE A 12 4.88 8.64 -7.52
C PHE A 12 4.10 9.95 -7.60
N THR A 13 4.58 10.86 -8.46
CA THR A 13 3.86 12.07 -8.83
C THR A 13 2.79 11.75 -9.88
N THR A 14 1.98 12.75 -10.24
CA THR A 14 0.97 12.59 -11.32
C THR A 14 1.60 12.33 -12.68
N GLU A 15 2.88 12.66 -12.88
CA GLU A 15 3.66 12.36 -14.08
C GLU A 15 4.38 11.02 -13.99
N PHE A 16 4.08 10.19 -13.00
CA PHE A 16 4.74 8.91 -12.74
C PHE A 16 6.24 9.01 -12.45
N GLU A 17 6.66 10.14 -11.92
CA GLU A 17 8.03 10.30 -11.42
C GLU A 17 8.12 9.80 -9.99
N LYS A 18 9.15 9.00 -9.69
CA LYS A 18 9.35 8.49 -8.34
C LYS A 18 9.72 9.63 -7.40
N LYS A 19 9.00 9.74 -6.29
CA LYS A 19 9.25 10.77 -5.28
C LYS A 19 10.50 10.44 -4.48
N PRO A 20 11.29 11.45 -4.04
CA PRO A 20 12.37 11.21 -3.08
C PRO A 20 11.80 10.72 -1.75
N THR A 21 12.58 9.87 -1.06
CA THR A 21 12.15 9.27 0.21
C THR A 21 13.24 9.43 1.26
N ASN A 22 12.88 9.23 2.52
CA ASN A 22 13.83 9.01 3.59
C ASN A 22 14.42 7.59 3.46
N ASP A 23 15.31 7.22 4.39
CA ASP A 23 15.96 5.91 4.39
C ASP A 23 14.94 4.79 4.58
N MET A 24 15.33 3.59 4.14
CA MET A 24 14.54 2.38 4.37
C MET A 24 14.38 2.10 5.86
N ILE A 25 13.24 1.53 6.24
CA ILE A 25 12.92 1.19 7.62
C ILE A 25 12.80 -0.34 7.80
N PRO A 26 13.07 -0.84 9.03
CA PRO A 26 12.91 -2.26 9.32
C PRO A 26 11.47 -2.73 9.17
N ASN A 27 11.31 -3.99 8.81
CA ASN A 27 10.01 -4.63 8.75
C ASN A 27 9.54 -4.95 10.17
N GLU A 28 8.29 -4.60 10.47
CA GLU A 28 7.67 -4.83 11.79
C GLU A 28 6.42 -5.72 11.65
N ALA A 29 6.34 -6.53 10.59
CA ALA A 29 5.16 -7.37 10.37
C ALA A 29 4.98 -8.48 11.40
N ASP A 30 5.99 -8.71 12.25
CA ASP A 30 5.92 -9.59 13.42
C ASP A 30 5.15 -8.96 14.59
N ASN A 31 4.47 -7.84 14.38
CA ASN A 31 3.70 -7.12 15.40
C ASN A 31 2.34 -7.77 15.72
N GLY A 32 2.00 -8.88 15.08
CA GLY A 32 0.74 -9.62 15.30
C GLY A 32 -0.46 -9.10 14.50
N LEU A 33 -0.31 -8.00 13.76
CA LEU A 33 -1.38 -7.45 12.93
C LEU A 33 -1.44 -8.16 11.57
N LYS A 34 -2.64 -8.30 11.05
CA LYS A 34 -2.89 -9.06 9.81
C LYS A 34 -3.42 -8.16 8.71
N ASN A 35 -3.13 -8.53 7.47
CA ASN A 35 -3.58 -7.84 6.26
C ASN A 35 -5.04 -8.15 5.97
N LEU A 36 -5.94 -7.59 6.76
CA LEU A 36 -7.39 -7.73 6.64
C LEU A 36 -7.99 -6.60 5.81
N PRO A 37 -9.22 -6.73 5.30
CA PRO A 37 -9.87 -5.64 4.57
C PRO A 37 -9.89 -4.34 5.38
N GLY A 38 -9.49 -3.23 4.77
CA GLY A 38 -9.45 -1.91 5.40
C GLY A 38 -8.18 -1.61 6.17
N THR A 39 -7.24 -2.54 6.30
CA THR A 39 -5.95 -2.26 6.95
C THR A 39 -4.98 -1.57 5.97
N ILE A 40 -4.07 -0.77 6.55
CA ILE A 40 -3.01 -0.07 5.80
C ILE A 40 -1.68 -0.74 6.12
N ALA A 41 -0.91 -1.05 5.08
CA ALA A 41 0.38 -1.70 5.22
C ALA A 41 1.44 -1.05 4.36
N MET A 42 2.72 -1.26 4.71
CA MET A 42 3.84 -0.72 3.94
C MET A 42 4.16 -1.60 2.74
N ALA A 43 4.21 -0.98 1.57
CA ALA A 43 4.77 -1.62 0.38
C ALA A 43 6.30 -1.64 0.49
N ARG A 44 6.92 -2.57 -0.20
CA ARG A 44 8.37 -2.76 -0.19
C ARG A 44 8.81 -3.53 -1.43
N THR A 45 10.12 -3.63 -1.62
CA THR A 45 10.69 -4.53 -2.63
C THR A 45 10.75 -5.96 -2.08
N SER A 46 11.41 -6.86 -2.78
CA SER A 46 11.65 -8.24 -2.29
C SER A 46 12.52 -8.30 -1.05
N ASP A 47 13.32 -7.25 -0.76
CA ASP A 47 14.02 -7.13 0.51
C ASP A 47 13.01 -6.83 1.62
N PRO A 48 12.91 -7.66 2.66
CA PRO A 48 11.95 -7.44 3.75
C PRO A 48 12.10 -6.09 4.46
N HIS A 49 13.30 -5.52 4.49
CA HIS A 49 13.62 -4.27 5.20
C HIS A 49 13.89 -3.12 4.23
N SER A 50 13.04 -2.97 3.20
CA SER A 50 13.21 -1.98 2.13
C SER A 50 12.09 -0.95 2.03
N ALA A 51 11.14 -0.94 2.98
CA ALA A 51 10.03 0.00 2.94
C ALA A 51 10.52 1.44 3.12
N THR A 52 9.94 2.36 2.35
CA THR A 52 10.25 3.79 2.43
C THR A 52 9.00 4.64 2.57
N ALA A 53 8.26 4.89 1.48
CA ALA A 53 7.11 5.79 1.51
C ALA A 53 5.84 5.20 0.91
N GLN A 54 5.95 4.13 0.14
CA GLN A 54 4.77 3.53 -0.48
C GLN A 54 3.98 2.70 0.52
N PHE A 55 2.67 2.81 0.45
CA PHE A 55 1.77 2.06 1.30
C PHE A 55 0.60 1.55 0.46
N PHE A 56 -0.13 0.58 1.00
CA PHE A 56 -1.34 0.11 0.36
C PHE A 56 -2.45 -0.10 1.38
N ILE A 57 -3.69 -0.02 0.91
CA ILE A 57 -4.87 -0.35 1.71
C ILE A 57 -5.40 -1.67 1.17
N ASN A 58 -5.49 -2.66 2.05
CA ASN A 58 -6.05 -3.96 1.69
C ASN A 58 -7.55 -3.84 1.46
N THR A 59 -8.04 -4.37 0.35
CA THR A 59 -9.46 -4.41 0.03
C THR A 59 -10.03 -5.82 0.14
N ALA A 60 -9.20 -6.78 0.52
CA ALA A 60 -9.56 -8.17 0.75
C ALA A 60 -8.77 -8.73 1.93
N ASN A 61 -9.10 -9.94 2.36
CA ASN A 61 -8.29 -10.67 3.34
C ASN A 61 -7.07 -11.25 2.62
N ASN A 62 -5.97 -10.52 2.69
CA ASN A 62 -4.72 -10.88 2.00
C ASN A 62 -3.80 -11.68 2.93
N ARG A 63 -4.24 -12.86 3.32
CA ARG A 63 -3.54 -13.73 4.27
C ARG A 63 -2.11 -14.00 3.83
N PHE A 64 -1.85 -14.14 2.53
CA PHE A 64 -0.51 -14.42 2.00
C PHE A 64 0.50 -13.29 2.23
N LEU A 65 0.03 -12.09 2.63
CA LEU A 65 0.89 -10.95 2.97
C LEU A 65 1.26 -10.92 4.45
N ASN A 66 0.71 -11.82 5.27
CA ASN A 66 0.97 -11.84 6.71
C ASN A 66 2.34 -12.43 7.02
N HIS A 67 2.94 -11.95 8.13
CA HIS A 67 4.17 -12.52 8.65
C HIS A 67 3.98 -13.97 9.06
N THR A 68 4.89 -14.83 8.63
CA THR A 68 4.92 -16.25 9.05
C THR A 68 6.24 -16.61 9.74
N ARG A 69 7.36 -16.02 9.30
CA ARG A 69 8.68 -16.24 9.88
C ARG A 69 9.65 -15.16 9.40
N LYS A 70 10.79 -15.03 10.09
CA LYS A 70 11.83 -14.03 9.74
C LYS A 70 12.73 -14.54 8.61
N SER A 71 12.16 -14.65 7.41
CA SER A 71 12.84 -15.04 6.18
C SER A 71 12.41 -14.12 5.05
N GLN A 72 13.12 -14.11 3.93
CA GLN A 72 12.79 -13.23 2.80
C GLN A 72 11.33 -13.39 2.36
N ARG A 73 10.82 -14.61 2.29
CA ARG A 73 9.45 -14.88 1.88
C ARG A 73 8.44 -14.86 3.04
N GLY A 74 8.90 -15.09 4.25
CA GLY A 74 8.04 -15.23 5.41
C GLY A 74 7.79 -13.95 6.19
N TRP A 75 8.59 -12.90 5.99
CA TRP A 75 8.44 -11.65 6.74
C TRP A 75 7.05 -11.02 6.59
N GLY A 76 6.49 -11.05 5.39
CA GLY A 76 5.22 -10.40 5.11
C GLY A 76 5.31 -8.89 5.03
N TYR A 77 4.17 -8.22 5.16
CA TYR A 77 4.02 -6.77 4.99
C TYR A 77 3.46 -6.16 6.27
N THR A 78 4.11 -5.10 6.74
CA THR A 78 3.81 -4.47 8.03
C THR A 78 2.49 -3.72 7.97
N VAL A 79 1.49 -4.20 8.69
CA VAL A 79 0.25 -3.46 8.95
C VAL A 79 0.52 -2.48 10.08
N PHE A 80 0.18 -1.20 9.87
CA PHE A 80 0.41 -0.15 10.85
C PHE A 80 -0.82 0.68 11.16
N GLY A 81 -1.97 0.39 10.55
CA GLY A 81 -3.20 1.12 10.79
C GLY A 81 -4.38 0.52 10.06
N GLN A 82 -5.52 1.17 10.21
CA GLN A 82 -6.74 0.77 9.50
C GLN A 82 -7.58 1.99 9.19
N VAL A 83 -8.38 1.88 8.14
CA VAL A 83 -9.35 2.91 7.75
C VAL A 83 -10.50 2.90 8.75
N ILE A 84 -10.76 4.04 9.39
CA ILE A 84 -11.85 4.20 10.35
C ILE A 84 -13.03 4.97 9.77
N SER A 85 -12.85 5.64 8.63
CA SER A 85 -13.87 6.40 7.93
C SER A 85 -13.52 6.49 6.45
N GLY A 86 -14.49 6.48 5.56
CA GLY A 86 -14.25 6.63 4.12
C GLY A 86 -13.92 5.33 3.40
N ILE A 87 -14.29 4.17 3.93
CA ILE A 87 -14.06 2.89 3.25
C ILE A 87 -14.80 2.83 1.89
N ASP A 88 -15.90 3.55 1.75
CA ASP A 88 -16.61 3.66 0.49
C ASP A 88 -15.77 4.35 -0.59
N VAL A 89 -14.92 5.32 -0.21
CA VAL A 89 -13.98 5.98 -1.12
C VAL A 89 -12.93 4.97 -1.58
N VAL A 90 -12.40 4.15 -0.66
CA VAL A 90 -11.45 3.07 -0.99
C VAL A 90 -12.08 2.12 -2.01
N ARG A 91 -13.34 1.74 -1.80
CA ARG A 91 -14.06 0.85 -2.73
C ARG A 91 -14.26 1.48 -4.10
N LYS A 92 -14.50 2.79 -4.18
CA LYS A 92 -14.58 3.50 -5.46
C LYS A 92 -13.25 3.50 -6.19
N ILE A 93 -12.16 3.78 -5.48
CA ILE A 93 -10.81 3.77 -6.07
C ILE A 93 -10.46 2.37 -6.59
N GLU A 94 -10.81 1.35 -5.85
CA GLU A 94 -10.56 -0.05 -6.22
C GLU A 94 -11.17 -0.41 -7.59
N GLN A 95 -12.25 0.26 -7.97
CA GLN A 95 -13.02 -0.08 -9.17
C GLN A 95 -12.73 0.82 -10.38
N VAL A 96 -11.79 1.75 -10.28
CA VAL A 96 -11.44 2.61 -11.41
C VAL A 96 -10.80 1.80 -12.52
N GLU A 97 -10.96 2.27 -13.76
CA GLU A 97 -10.32 1.68 -14.91
C GLU A 97 -8.79 1.78 -14.77
N THR A 98 -8.10 0.68 -15.03
CA THR A 98 -6.64 0.60 -14.94
C THR A 98 -6.04 0.10 -16.22
N GLY A 99 -4.72 0.34 -16.39
CA GLY A 99 -3.96 -0.09 -17.54
C GLY A 99 -2.52 0.37 -17.43
N ALA A 100 -1.85 0.53 -18.56
CA ALA A 100 -0.47 1.00 -18.59
C ALA A 100 -0.39 2.49 -18.21
N GLY A 101 0.68 2.87 -17.49
CA GLY A 101 0.97 4.25 -17.13
C GLY A 101 2.39 4.38 -16.61
N GLY A 102 3.15 5.35 -17.11
CA GLY A 102 4.54 5.55 -16.72
C GLY A 102 5.36 4.29 -16.90
N ILE A 103 6.05 3.85 -15.85
CA ILE A 103 6.84 2.62 -15.85
C ILE A 103 5.98 1.36 -15.68
N PHE A 104 4.68 1.51 -15.42
CA PHE A 104 3.80 0.38 -15.14
C PHE A 104 3.18 -0.14 -16.43
N ALA A 105 3.28 -1.46 -16.66
CA ALA A 105 2.65 -2.11 -17.81
C ALA A 105 1.15 -2.28 -17.61
N LYS A 106 0.68 -2.29 -16.35
CA LYS A 106 -0.72 -2.50 -15.98
C LYS A 106 -1.00 -1.94 -14.59
N ASP A 107 -2.27 -1.98 -14.17
CA ASP A 107 -2.74 -1.64 -12.81
C ASP A 107 -2.63 -0.14 -12.45
N ALA A 108 -2.22 0.71 -13.39
CA ALA A 108 -2.23 2.15 -13.17
C ALA A 108 -3.63 2.70 -13.47
N PRO A 109 -4.21 3.53 -12.56
CA PRO A 109 -5.47 4.19 -12.86
C PRO A 109 -5.35 5.02 -14.13
N GLN A 110 -6.30 4.87 -15.05
CA GLN A 110 -6.29 5.61 -16.33
C GLN A 110 -6.65 7.07 -16.12
N GLN A 111 -7.41 7.37 -15.08
CA GLN A 111 -7.64 8.72 -14.60
C GLN A 111 -6.91 8.86 -13.26
N ALA A 112 -6.06 9.87 -13.12
CA ALA A 112 -5.22 10.04 -11.93
C ALA A 112 -6.06 10.10 -10.65
N VAL A 113 -5.67 9.30 -9.66
CA VAL A 113 -6.18 9.37 -8.29
C VAL A 113 -5.11 10.03 -7.45
N ILE A 114 -5.41 11.19 -6.88
CA ILE A 114 -4.41 12.06 -6.27
C ILE A 114 -4.67 12.17 -4.77
N ILE A 115 -3.62 11.93 -3.96
CA ILE A 115 -3.62 12.26 -2.54
C ILE A 115 -3.33 13.76 -2.44
N GLN A 116 -4.34 14.54 -2.07
CA GLN A 116 -4.19 16.00 -2.00
C GLN A 116 -3.47 16.43 -0.72
N SER A 117 -3.71 15.76 0.39
CA SER A 117 -3.06 16.09 1.65
C SER A 117 -3.10 14.91 2.61
N VAL A 118 -2.13 14.89 3.51
CA VAL A 118 -2.08 13.96 4.65
C VAL A 118 -1.75 14.79 5.87
N LYS A 119 -2.54 14.64 6.93
CA LYS A 119 -2.33 15.36 8.20
C LYS A 119 -2.33 14.37 9.35
N LEU A 120 -1.40 14.58 10.26
CA LEU A 120 -1.39 13.87 11.53
C LEU A 120 -2.36 14.58 12.48
N ILE A 121 -3.31 13.82 13.02
CA ILE A 121 -4.29 14.38 13.96
C ILE A 121 -3.86 14.02 15.37
N SER A 122 -3.65 15.04 16.18
CA SER A 122 -3.34 14.87 17.60
C SER A 122 -4.62 14.59 18.38
N LYS A 123 -4.55 13.68 19.34
CA LYS A 123 -5.66 13.40 20.25
C LYS A 123 -5.84 14.53 21.27
#